data_807c94dcc39a242ee814cdf6871e59c8
#
_entry.id   807c94dcc39a242ee814cdf6871e59c8
#
_cell.length_a   1.000
_cell.length_b   1.000
_cell.length_c   1.000
_cell.angle_alpha   90.00
_cell.angle_beta   90.00
_cell.angle_gamma   90.00
#
_symmetry.space_group_name_H-M   'P 1'
#
loop_
_entity.id
_entity.type
_entity.pdbx_description
1 polymer ?
#
loop_
_entity_poly.entity_id
_entity_poly.type
_entity_poly.pdbx_seq_one_letter_code
_entity_poly.pdbx_strand_id
1 'polypeptide(L)'
;MTINIGANVRINRLGLIITVVLLILLYLYSIRESSYYSQLINKDEVSLRNLLAGAYRAAELGGLEVVAVHDNPRYTIESKGKTKEGVNDPVTAADYQSHCAMYHFLSVAFPGVVVISEERSRSCEPAGTPDLQNVADSLENYDTGYDVLVKASDVTVWIDPLDATKEFTENLLDYVTTMVCIAVKGIPIIGVIHKPFDSKLTYWAWADHGASKNFQNIPASKEPKIPILTVSRSHAGRVHNASKVAFGDNVKIVSAAGAGYKCLEVAAGNATAYIHMTNIKKWDVCAGAAIINALGGTVTSLSGEPMIDFGPGDSTVLEHGLLATMEDHKWYLDKFYNL
;
A
#
# COMPACT_ATOMS: atom_id res chain seq x y z
N MET A 1 -24.80 59.68 2.84
CA MET A 1 -25.58 58.93 1.85
C MET A 1 -26.36 57.88 2.64
N THR A 2 -27.70 58.00 2.62
CA THR A 2 -28.59 57.07 3.34
C THR A 2 -29.26 56.16 2.26
N ILE A 3 -29.26 54.88 2.50
CA ILE A 3 -29.90 53.89 1.62
C ILE A 3 -31.30 53.62 2.18
N ASN A 4 -32.35 53.80 1.35
CA ASN A 4 -33.71 53.45 1.70
C ASN A 4 -34.04 52.03 1.26
N ILE A 5 -34.35 51.18 2.23
CA ILE A 5 -34.76 49.77 1.98
C ILE A 5 -36.24 49.65 2.38
N GLY A 6 -37.16 50.15 1.51
CA GLY A 6 -38.60 50.16 1.76
C GLY A 6 -39.11 51.39 2.57
N ALA A 7 -40.43 51.48 2.69
CA ALA A 7 -41.13 52.70 3.15
C ALA A 7 -40.83 53.13 4.58
N ASN A 8 -40.28 52.27 5.46
CA ASN A 8 -40.10 52.54 6.87
C ASN A 8 -38.69 52.28 7.44
N VAL A 9 -37.70 51.91 6.61
CA VAL A 9 -36.34 51.56 7.11
C VAL A 9 -35.31 52.45 6.43
N ARG A 10 -34.66 53.35 7.22
CA ARG A 10 -33.53 54.16 6.80
C ARG A 10 -32.26 53.70 7.50
N ILE A 11 -31.33 53.16 6.76
CA ILE A 11 -30.03 52.75 7.28
C ILE A 11 -29.02 53.87 6.99
N ASN A 12 -28.41 54.42 8.02
CA ASN A 12 -27.30 55.35 7.87
C ASN A 12 -25.98 54.59 7.66
N ARG A 13 -24.87 55.27 7.37
CA ARG A 13 -23.56 54.63 7.12
C ARG A 13 -23.12 53.72 8.25
N LEU A 14 -23.38 54.12 9.50
CA LEU A 14 -23.02 53.34 10.68
C LEU A 14 -23.86 52.04 10.75
N GLY A 15 -25.17 52.16 10.51
CA GLY A 15 -26.06 50.98 10.46
C GLY A 15 -25.69 49.99 9.38
N LEU A 16 -25.27 50.47 8.18
CA LEU A 16 -24.78 49.60 7.11
C LEU A 16 -23.52 48.82 7.53
N ILE A 17 -22.54 49.56 8.15
CA ILE A 17 -21.31 48.93 8.62
C ILE A 17 -21.62 47.87 9.68
N ILE A 18 -22.49 48.15 10.64
CA ILE A 18 -22.88 47.19 11.69
C ILE A 18 -23.54 45.99 11.07
N THR A 19 -24.43 46.15 10.09
CA THR A 19 -25.09 45.04 9.41
C THR A 19 -24.09 44.13 8.67
N VAL A 20 -23.13 44.72 7.93
CA VAL A 20 -22.10 44.00 7.22
C VAL A 20 -21.20 43.23 8.21
N VAL A 21 -20.79 43.87 9.31
CA VAL A 21 -19.98 43.18 10.36
C VAL A 21 -20.75 42.01 10.98
N LEU A 22 -22.03 42.16 11.27
CA LEU A 22 -22.86 41.09 11.80
C LEU A 22 -23.00 39.93 10.80
N LEU A 23 -23.19 40.22 9.51
CA LEU A 23 -23.24 39.19 8.47
C LEU A 23 -21.92 38.41 8.35
N ILE A 24 -20.77 39.13 8.43
CA ILE A 24 -19.45 38.48 8.42
C ILE A 24 -19.27 37.61 9.68
N LEU A 25 -19.66 38.12 10.86
CA LEU A 25 -19.58 37.34 12.10
C LEU A 25 -20.47 36.09 12.06
N LEU A 26 -21.69 36.19 11.53
CA LEU A 26 -22.59 35.08 11.34
C LEU A 26 -22.03 34.08 10.35
N TYR A 27 -21.42 34.55 9.26
CA TYR A 27 -20.75 33.67 8.27
C TYR A 27 -19.57 32.94 8.90
N LEU A 28 -18.70 33.63 9.64
CA LEU A 28 -17.57 33.04 10.34
C LEU A 28 -18.02 32.06 11.44
N TYR A 29 -19.10 32.39 12.14
CA TYR A 29 -19.74 31.48 13.13
C TYR A 29 -20.27 30.23 12.47
N SER A 30 -20.99 30.36 11.36
CA SER A 30 -21.53 29.25 10.59
C SER A 30 -20.43 28.34 10.03
N ILE A 31 -19.32 28.88 9.53
CA ILE A 31 -18.16 28.09 9.09
C ILE A 31 -17.53 27.35 10.28
N ARG A 32 -17.34 28.03 11.38
CA ARG A 32 -16.77 27.43 12.60
C ARG A 32 -17.65 26.31 13.14
N GLU A 33 -18.96 26.52 13.17
CA GLU A 33 -19.93 25.54 13.62
C GLU A 33 -19.99 24.34 12.66
N SER A 34 -20.01 24.57 11.35
CA SER A 34 -19.93 23.52 10.33
C SER A 34 -18.65 22.68 10.45
N SER A 35 -17.50 23.33 10.68
CA SER A 35 -16.22 22.64 10.91
C SER A 35 -16.22 21.86 12.23
N TYR A 36 -16.83 22.41 13.30
CA TYR A 36 -16.95 21.72 14.58
C TYR A 36 -17.89 20.53 14.50
N TYR A 37 -19.05 20.65 13.83
CA TYR A 37 -19.99 19.54 13.61
C TYR A 37 -19.40 18.51 12.66
N SER A 38 -18.68 18.88 11.63
CA SER A 38 -17.99 17.91 10.75
C SER A 38 -16.92 17.11 11.51
N GLN A 39 -16.23 17.72 12.47
CA GLN A 39 -15.29 17.02 13.36
C GLN A 39 -15.97 16.14 14.41
N LEU A 40 -17.21 16.47 14.84
CA LEU A 40 -17.97 15.65 15.81
C LEU A 40 -18.72 14.50 15.17
N ILE A 41 -19.19 14.67 13.93
CA ILE A 41 -20.00 13.64 13.24
C ILE A 41 -19.15 12.51 12.68
N ASN A 42 -17.83 12.70 12.47
CA ASN A 42 -16.99 11.76 11.73
C ASN A 42 -15.73 11.27 12.48
N LYS A 43 -15.77 11.17 13.81
CA LYS A 43 -14.63 10.57 14.55
C LYS A 43 -14.38 9.09 14.22
N ASP A 44 -15.39 8.41 13.68
CA ASP A 44 -15.36 6.96 13.41
C ASP A 44 -15.15 6.61 11.94
N GLU A 45 -15.15 7.60 11.04
CA GLU A 45 -14.98 7.38 9.60
C GLU A 45 -13.64 7.95 9.09
N VAL A 46 -13.10 7.27 8.08
CA VAL A 46 -11.86 7.68 7.42
C VAL A 46 -12.05 7.69 5.91
N SER A 47 -11.48 8.69 5.24
CA SER A 47 -11.44 8.84 3.79
C SER A 47 -10.43 7.88 3.18
N LEU A 48 -10.85 7.05 2.24
CA LEU A 48 -9.95 6.15 1.52
C LEU A 48 -9.00 6.90 0.60
N ARG A 49 -9.41 8.06 0.07
CA ARG A 49 -8.52 8.94 -0.70
C ARG A 49 -7.39 9.49 0.18
N ASN A 50 -7.71 9.95 1.39
CA ASN A 50 -6.71 10.41 2.33
C ASN A 50 -5.81 9.27 2.80
N LEU A 51 -6.36 8.06 2.98
CA LEU A 51 -5.56 6.87 3.28
C LEU A 51 -4.62 6.50 2.13
N LEU A 52 -5.05 6.59 0.87
CA LEU A 52 -4.17 6.41 -0.29
C LEU A 52 -3.03 7.43 -0.28
N ALA A 53 -3.36 8.72 -0.08
CA ALA A 53 -2.35 9.78 0.02
C ALA A 53 -1.37 9.52 1.17
N GLY A 54 -1.89 9.14 2.34
CA GLY A 54 -1.07 8.79 3.49
C GLY A 54 -0.19 7.56 3.25
N ALA A 55 -0.72 6.51 2.63
CA ALA A 55 0.02 5.31 2.26
C ALA A 55 1.14 5.60 1.25
N TYR A 56 0.85 6.42 0.24
CA TYR A 56 1.82 6.88 -0.74
C TYR A 56 2.99 7.60 -0.04
N ARG A 57 2.67 8.58 0.80
CA ARG A 57 3.69 9.35 1.53
C ARG A 57 4.46 8.49 2.53
N ALA A 58 3.80 7.59 3.25
CA ALA A 58 4.45 6.69 4.18
C ALA A 58 5.47 5.78 3.46
N ALA A 59 5.10 5.20 2.32
CA ALA A 59 6.01 4.37 1.53
C ALA A 59 7.25 5.16 1.06
N GLU A 60 7.07 6.40 0.59
CA GLU A 60 8.19 7.28 0.23
C GLU A 60 9.09 7.62 1.43
N LEU A 61 8.48 7.94 2.59
CA LEU A 61 9.25 8.24 3.81
C LEU A 61 10.09 7.04 4.23
N GLY A 62 9.49 5.83 4.23
CA GLY A 62 10.23 4.60 4.48
C GLY A 62 11.39 4.40 3.51
N GLY A 63 11.12 4.61 2.21
CA GLY A 63 12.16 4.52 1.17
C GLY A 63 13.31 5.52 1.36
N LEU A 64 13.03 6.73 1.82
CA LEU A 64 14.08 7.71 2.15
C LEU A 64 15.00 7.22 3.27
N GLU A 65 14.45 6.61 4.31
CA GLU A 65 15.23 6.04 5.40
C GLU A 65 16.06 4.83 4.93
N VAL A 66 15.48 3.97 4.08
CA VAL A 66 16.20 2.83 3.47
C VAL A 66 17.42 3.31 2.69
N VAL A 67 17.27 4.35 1.85
CA VAL A 67 18.38 4.94 1.09
C VAL A 67 19.40 5.58 2.03
N ALA A 68 18.96 6.33 3.04
CA ALA A 68 19.85 6.99 4.00
C ALA A 68 20.74 6.00 4.76
N VAL A 69 20.18 4.85 5.14
CA VAL A 69 20.96 3.77 5.79
C VAL A 69 21.91 3.11 4.81
N HIS A 70 21.47 2.83 3.57
CA HIS A 70 22.32 2.25 2.53
C HIS A 70 23.56 3.12 2.24
N ASP A 71 23.37 4.45 2.18
CA ASP A 71 24.44 5.40 1.91
C ASP A 71 25.41 5.57 3.10
N ASN A 72 25.06 5.02 4.27
CA ASN A 72 25.90 5.00 5.46
C ASN A 72 26.70 3.67 5.55
N PRO A 73 28.01 3.64 5.28
CA PRO A 73 28.79 2.40 5.22
C PRO A 73 28.95 1.67 6.58
N ARG A 74 28.37 2.19 7.67
CA ARG A 74 28.48 1.63 9.03
C ARG A 74 27.18 1.03 9.56
N TYR A 75 26.18 0.75 8.71
CA TYR A 75 24.97 0.11 9.20
C TYR A 75 25.24 -1.34 9.66
N THR A 76 24.54 -1.76 10.70
CA THR A 76 24.65 -3.10 11.27
C THR A 76 23.59 -4.02 10.64
N ILE A 77 23.99 -5.28 10.41
CA ILE A 77 23.09 -6.35 9.98
C ILE A 77 22.90 -7.27 11.20
N GLU A 78 21.67 -7.46 11.61
CA GLU A 78 21.28 -8.41 12.66
C GLU A 78 20.53 -9.59 12.01
N SER A 79 20.17 -10.59 12.80
CA SER A 79 19.36 -11.73 12.34
C SER A 79 18.16 -11.90 13.24
N LYS A 80 16.96 -11.98 12.65
CA LYS A 80 15.74 -12.37 13.35
C LYS A 80 15.69 -13.89 13.63
N GLY A 81 16.65 -14.65 13.08
CA GLY A 81 16.73 -16.10 13.20
C GLY A 81 16.80 -16.78 11.84
N LYS A 82 16.21 -17.98 11.76
CA LYS A 82 16.11 -18.75 10.51
C LYS A 82 14.65 -19.00 10.17
N THR A 83 14.33 -18.95 8.87
CA THR A 83 13.02 -19.37 8.36
C THR A 83 12.81 -20.88 8.54
N LYS A 84 11.61 -21.40 8.30
CA LYS A 84 11.31 -22.86 8.34
C LYS A 84 12.17 -23.65 7.35
N GLU A 85 12.58 -23.02 6.26
CA GLU A 85 13.48 -23.59 5.23
C GLU A 85 14.96 -23.52 5.62
N GLY A 86 15.28 -22.97 6.82
CA GLY A 86 16.64 -22.84 7.35
C GLY A 86 17.46 -21.68 6.78
N VAL A 87 16.83 -20.78 6.01
CA VAL A 87 17.46 -19.57 5.47
C VAL A 87 17.56 -18.51 6.56
N ASN A 88 18.69 -17.78 6.63
CA ASN A 88 18.85 -16.67 7.56
C ASN A 88 17.86 -15.55 7.23
N ASP A 89 17.21 -14.99 8.25
CA ASP A 89 16.27 -13.89 8.18
C ASP A 89 16.94 -12.61 8.71
N PRO A 90 17.57 -11.81 7.84
CA PRO A 90 18.29 -10.62 8.26
C PRO A 90 17.35 -9.48 8.60
N VAL A 91 17.79 -8.59 9.47
CA VAL A 91 17.21 -7.30 9.74
C VAL A 91 18.31 -6.25 9.85
N THR A 92 18.05 -5.06 9.39
CA THR A 92 19.01 -3.98 9.38
C THR A 92 18.45 -2.73 10.07
N ALA A 93 19.31 -1.75 10.29
CA ALA A 93 18.86 -0.43 10.75
C ALA A 93 17.86 0.21 9.77
N ALA A 94 17.92 -0.15 8.46
CA ALA A 94 16.99 0.35 7.46
C ALA A 94 15.57 -0.13 7.70
N ASP A 95 15.38 -1.40 8.07
CA ASP A 95 14.06 -1.97 8.42
C ASP A 95 13.43 -1.18 9.58
N TYR A 96 14.20 -0.91 10.63
CA TYR A 96 13.69 -0.20 11.82
C TYR A 96 13.46 1.29 11.56
N GLN A 97 14.34 1.98 10.84
CA GLN A 97 14.16 3.41 10.55
C GLN A 97 13.00 3.63 9.60
N SER A 98 12.89 2.82 8.55
CA SER A 98 11.75 2.80 7.66
C SER A 98 10.45 2.52 8.41
N HIS A 99 10.43 1.47 9.26
CA HIS A 99 9.28 1.17 10.11
C HIS A 99 8.86 2.39 10.95
N CYS A 100 9.80 3.02 11.65
CA CYS A 100 9.50 4.17 12.49
C CYS A 100 8.90 5.32 11.68
N ALA A 101 9.46 5.63 10.52
CA ALA A 101 8.96 6.70 9.66
C ALA A 101 7.53 6.40 9.18
N MET A 102 7.29 5.19 8.66
CA MET A 102 5.99 4.78 8.09
C MET A 102 4.92 4.62 9.17
N TYR A 103 5.22 3.87 10.23
CA TYR A 103 4.27 3.56 11.29
C TYR A 103 3.85 4.81 12.06
N HIS A 104 4.81 5.65 12.46
CA HIS A 104 4.52 6.89 13.17
C HIS A 104 3.65 7.81 12.32
N PHE A 105 4.03 8.03 11.05
CA PHE A 105 3.28 8.87 10.13
C PHE A 105 1.81 8.41 10.02
N LEU A 106 1.58 7.13 9.72
CA LEU A 106 0.22 6.60 9.54
C LEU A 106 -0.59 6.60 10.83
N SER A 107 0.02 6.26 11.97
CA SER A 107 -0.66 6.23 13.27
C SER A 107 -1.08 7.61 13.75
N VAL A 108 -0.29 8.66 13.44
CA VAL A 108 -0.63 10.04 13.79
C VAL A 108 -1.64 10.63 12.81
N ALA A 109 -1.50 10.34 11.52
CA ALA A 109 -2.41 10.83 10.49
C ALA A 109 -3.82 10.21 10.57
N PHE A 110 -3.91 8.94 10.99
CA PHE A 110 -5.16 8.18 11.01
C PHE A 110 -5.39 7.50 12.37
N PRO A 111 -5.68 8.27 13.44
CA PRO A 111 -5.77 7.78 14.82
C PRO A 111 -7.00 6.93 15.00
N GLY A 112 -7.33 5.92 14.67
CA GLY A 112 -8.51 5.04 14.76
C GLY A 112 -8.40 3.87 13.81
N VAL A 113 -7.38 3.89 12.94
CA VAL A 113 -7.06 2.81 12.01
C VAL A 113 -6.05 1.87 12.63
N VAL A 114 -6.26 0.57 12.46
CA VAL A 114 -5.31 -0.44 12.91
C VAL A 114 -4.13 -0.50 11.93
N VAL A 115 -2.92 -0.18 12.41
CA VAL A 115 -1.68 -0.27 11.62
C VAL A 115 -0.86 -1.45 12.11
N ILE A 116 -0.54 -2.38 11.21
CA ILE A 116 0.26 -3.58 11.47
C ILE A 116 1.50 -3.54 10.59
N SER A 117 2.66 -3.63 11.19
CA SER A 117 3.94 -3.63 10.49
C SER A 117 4.69 -4.93 10.74
N GLU A 118 5.56 -5.32 9.80
CA GLU A 118 6.49 -6.43 9.98
C GLU A 118 7.35 -6.23 11.22
N GLU A 119 7.89 -5.01 11.39
CA GLU A 119 8.73 -4.68 12.51
C GLU A 119 7.90 -4.24 13.71
N ARG A 120 8.39 -4.57 14.91
CA ARG A 120 7.78 -4.11 16.16
C ARG A 120 8.49 -2.85 16.64
N SER A 121 7.72 -1.90 17.16
CA SER A 121 8.25 -0.66 17.73
C SER A 121 9.28 -0.92 18.81
N ARG A 122 10.54 -0.72 18.46
CA ARG A 122 11.53 -0.26 19.43
C ARG A 122 11.37 1.23 19.43
N SER A 123 11.42 1.92 20.58
CA SER A 123 11.19 3.37 20.76
C SER A 123 11.45 4.21 19.50
N CYS A 124 10.41 4.43 18.68
CA CYS A 124 10.51 5.35 17.56
C CYS A 124 10.48 6.78 18.08
N GLU A 125 11.44 7.60 17.69
CA GLU A 125 11.40 9.03 17.99
C GLU A 125 10.20 9.68 17.27
N PRO A 126 9.46 10.57 17.95
CA PRO A 126 8.31 11.24 17.33
C PRO A 126 8.77 12.10 16.15
N ALA A 127 8.38 11.74 14.94
CA ALA A 127 8.47 12.64 13.80
C ALA A 127 7.39 13.73 13.90
N GLY A 128 7.60 14.89 13.27
CA GLY A 128 6.66 16.01 13.31
C GLY A 128 5.26 15.65 12.80
N THR A 129 4.31 16.57 12.93
CA THR A 129 2.92 16.40 12.49
C THR A 129 2.86 16.14 10.98
N PRO A 130 2.16 15.10 10.51
CA PRO A 130 2.04 14.79 9.09
C PRO A 130 1.33 15.92 8.33
N ASP A 131 1.90 16.37 7.23
CA ASP A 131 1.23 17.25 6.27
C ASP A 131 0.61 16.41 5.14
N LEU A 132 -0.66 16.08 5.32
CA LEU A 132 -1.42 15.29 4.33
C LEU A 132 -1.92 16.14 3.16
N GLN A 133 -2.02 17.47 3.32
CA GLN A 133 -2.57 18.34 2.27
C GLN A 133 -1.66 18.33 1.03
N ASN A 134 -0.36 18.56 1.22
CA ASN A 134 0.60 18.53 0.10
C ASN A 134 0.67 17.18 -0.60
N VAL A 135 0.35 16.08 0.09
CA VAL A 135 0.34 14.73 -0.50
C VAL A 135 -0.94 14.49 -1.28
N ALA A 136 -2.09 14.92 -0.75
CA ALA A 136 -3.36 14.86 -1.47
C ALA A 136 -3.28 15.63 -2.79
N ASP A 137 -2.69 16.83 -2.77
CA ASP A 137 -2.47 17.67 -3.95
C ASP A 137 -1.57 16.98 -5.01
N SER A 138 -0.61 16.16 -4.58
CA SER A 138 0.24 15.38 -5.50
C SER A 138 -0.53 14.26 -6.21
N LEU A 139 -1.59 13.74 -5.59
CA LEU A 139 -2.49 12.75 -6.18
C LEU A 139 -3.64 13.36 -6.99
N GLU A 140 -3.89 14.69 -6.93
CA GLU A 140 -4.93 15.36 -7.72
C GLU A 140 -4.75 15.19 -9.24
N ASN A 141 -3.53 14.91 -9.71
CA ASN A 141 -3.26 14.61 -11.12
C ASN A 141 -3.75 13.21 -11.55
N TYR A 142 -4.29 12.41 -10.63
CA TYR A 142 -4.87 11.11 -10.89
C TYR A 142 -6.38 11.17 -10.65
N ASP A 143 -7.13 10.78 -11.66
CA ASP A 143 -8.58 10.66 -11.53
C ASP A 143 -8.92 9.42 -10.68
N THR A 144 -9.10 9.65 -9.37
CA THR A 144 -9.55 8.62 -8.43
C THR A 144 -11.07 8.63 -8.26
N GLY A 145 -11.80 9.37 -9.10
CA GLY A 145 -13.25 9.50 -8.99
C GLY A 145 -13.70 10.21 -7.69
N TYR A 146 -14.79 9.75 -7.11
CA TYR A 146 -15.31 10.26 -5.82
C TYR A 146 -14.57 9.62 -4.65
N ASP A 147 -14.55 10.32 -3.51
CA ASP A 147 -14.00 9.78 -2.26
C ASP A 147 -14.98 8.79 -1.61
N VAL A 148 -14.43 7.83 -0.88
CA VAL A 148 -15.20 6.82 -0.15
C VAL A 148 -14.85 6.93 1.34
N LEU A 149 -15.89 7.11 2.16
CA LEU A 149 -15.77 7.10 3.62
C LEU A 149 -16.11 5.70 4.14
N VAL A 150 -15.27 5.19 5.03
CA VAL A 150 -15.47 3.90 5.69
C VAL A 150 -15.24 4.04 7.19
N LYS A 151 -15.79 3.13 7.99
CA LYS A 151 -15.49 3.13 9.43
C LYS A 151 -14.01 2.83 9.65
N ALA A 152 -13.34 3.63 10.46
CA ALA A 152 -11.93 3.43 10.78
C ALA A 152 -11.69 2.04 11.40
N SER A 153 -12.63 1.52 12.20
CA SER A 153 -12.58 0.18 12.78
C SER A 153 -12.62 -0.97 11.76
N ASP A 154 -13.11 -0.71 10.55
CA ASP A 154 -13.18 -1.70 9.47
C ASP A 154 -11.87 -1.71 8.65
N VAL A 155 -10.95 -0.77 8.91
CA VAL A 155 -9.71 -0.60 8.15
C VAL A 155 -8.53 -1.22 8.89
N THR A 156 -7.73 -1.99 8.14
CA THR A 156 -6.41 -2.46 8.57
C THR A 156 -5.37 -2.00 7.56
N VAL A 157 -4.33 -1.33 8.04
CA VAL A 157 -3.17 -0.95 7.22
C VAL A 157 -2.02 -1.90 7.52
N TRP A 158 -1.50 -2.55 6.47
CA TRP A 158 -0.31 -3.40 6.55
C TRP A 158 0.90 -2.66 6.01
N ILE A 159 2.02 -2.76 6.72
CA ILE A 159 3.31 -2.16 6.34
C ILE A 159 4.37 -3.24 6.22
N ASP A 160 5.05 -3.27 5.10
CA ASP A 160 6.36 -3.89 4.95
C ASP A 160 7.39 -2.76 4.77
N PRO A 161 8.18 -2.45 5.80
CA PRO A 161 9.08 -1.31 5.76
C PRO A 161 10.31 -1.51 4.88
N LEU A 162 10.71 -2.76 4.61
CA LEU A 162 11.77 -3.11 3.70
C LEU A 162 11.59 -4.54 3.19
N ASP A 163 10.90 -4.70 2.07
CA ASP A 163 10.84 -5.98 1.35
C ASP A 163 12.19 -6.25 0.65
N ALA A 164 12.61 -7.50 0.64
CA ALA A 164 13.90 -7.97 0.14
C ALA A 164 15.11 -7.54 1.00
N THR A 165 15.00 -7.60 2.33
CA THR A 165 16.09 -7.26 3.27
C THR A 165 17.38 -8.00 2.98
N LYS A 166 17.31 -9.29 2.61
CA LYS A 166 18.50 -10.07 2.24
C LYS A 166 19.21 -9.45 1.04
N GLU A 167 18.47 -9.11 0.00
CA GLU A 167 18.99 -8.52 -1.22
C GLU A 167 19.52 -7.10 -0.99
N PHE A 168 18.90 -6.36 -0.08
CA PHE A 168 19.45 -5.09 0.40
C PHE A 168 20.87 -5.28 0.97
N THR A 169 21.08 -6.31 1.81
CA THR A 169 22.41 -6.61 2.37
C THR A 169 23.40 -7.12 1.31
N GLU A 170 22.91 -7.67 0.20
CA GLU A 170 23.71 -8.14 -0.95
C GLU A 170 23.93 -7.05 -2.03
N ASN A 171 23.44 -5.82 -1.82
CA ASN A 171 23.47 -4.70 -2.78
C ASN A 171 22.72 -4.99 -4.10
N LEU A 172 21.67 -5.82 -4.03
CA LEU A 172 20.75 -6.12 -5.14
C LEU A 172 19.52 -5.24 -5.04
N LEU A 173 19.71 -3.94 -5.17
CA LEU A 173 18.79 -2.89 -4.78
C LEU A 173 17.54 -2.78 -5.66
N ASP A 174 17.57 -3.32 -6.88
CA ASP A 174 16.42 -3.32 -7.80
C ASP A 174 15.20 -4.07 -7.23
N TYR A 175 15.42 -5.00 -6.31
CA TYR A 175 14.37 -5.79 -5.66
C TYR A 175 13.75 -5.11 -4.44
N VAL A 176 14.45 -4.12 -3.88
CA VAL A 176 14.05 -3.48 -2.63
C VAL A 176 12.82 -2.61 -2.83
N THR A 177 11.81 -2.83 -1.99
CA THR A 177 10.60 -2.01 -1.97
C THR A 177 10.19 -1.69 -0.54
N THR A 178 9.43 -0.59 -0.37
CA THR A 178 8.67 -0.29 0.84
C THR A 178 7.19 -0.33 0.48
N MET A 179 6.37 -0.97 1.31
CA MET A 179 5.00 -1.28 0.92
C MET A 179 3.98 -0.88 1.98
N VAL A 180 2.84 -0.37 1.51
CA VAL A 180 1.66 -0.09 2.33
C VAL A 180 0.42 -0.67 1.66
N CYS A 181 -0.39 -1.37 2.43
CA CYS A 181 -1.66 -1.91 1.97
C CYS A 181 -2.79 -1.45 2.88
N ILE A 182 -3.92 -1.11 2.29
CA ILE A 182 -5.15 -0.79 3.00
C ILE A 182 -6.17 -1.87 2.70
N ALA A 183 -6.57 -2.60 3.73
CA ALA A 183 -7.65 -3.58 3.69
C ALA A 183 -8.88 -3.03 4.41
N VAL A 184 -10.06 -3.20 3.82
CA VAL A 184 -11.35 -2.88 4.43
C VAL A 184 -12.10 -4.17 4.67
N LYS A 185 -12.44 -4.47 5.92
CA LYS A 185 -13.05 -5.74 6.34
C LYS A 185 -12.28 -6.97 5.82
N GLY A 186 -10.97 -6.90 5.88
CA GLY A 186 -10.07 -7.96 5.43
C GLY A 186 -9.84 -8.04 3.93
N ILE A 187 -10.51 -7.22 3.12
CA ILE A 187 -10.34 -7.17 1.66
C ILE A 187 -9.30 -6.11 1.31
N PRO A 188 -8.18 -6.48 0.64
CA PRO A 188 -7.16 -5.54 0.22
C PRO A 188 -7.67 -4.70 -0.97
N ILE A 189 -7.86 -3.40 -0.76
CA ILE A 189 -8.47 -2.50 -1.74
C ILE A 189 -7.53 -1.43 -2.27
N ILE A 190 -6.51 -1.02 -1.50
CA ILE A 190 -5.49 -0.08 -1.93
C ILE A 190 -4.12 -0.70 -1.66
N GLY A 191 -3.27 -0.72 -2.67
CA GLY A 191 -1.88 -1.12 -2.55
C GLY A 191 -0.94 -0.01 -3.01
N VAL A 192 0.14 0.19 -2.26
CA VAL A 192 1.22 1.11 -2.60
C VAL A 192 2.54 0.37 -2.47
N ILE A 193 3.35 0.38 -3.52
CA ILE A 193 4.69 -0.19 -3.58
C ILE A 193 5.65 0.87 -4.11
N HIS A 194 6.61 1.26 -3.30
CA HIS A 194 7.64 2.23 -3.65
C HIS A 194 8.98 1.55 -3.86
N LYS A 195 9.69 1.92 -4.94
CA LYS A 195 11.04 1.44 -5.28
C LYS A 195 12.05 2.55 -4.98
N PRO A 196 12.70 2.56 -3.81
CA PRO A 196 13.53 3.68 -3.38
C PRO A 196 14.79 3.89 -4.22
N PHE A 197 15.31 2.83 -4.84
CA PHE A 197 16.56 2.85 -5.64
C PHE A 197 16.32 2.94 -7.15
N ASP A 198 15.09 2.72 -7.63
CA ASP A 198 14.74 2.80 -9.05
C ASP A 198 13.99 4.10 -9.32
N SER A 199 14.73 5.18 -9.59
CA SER A 199 14.17 6.51 -9.91
C SER A 199 13.12 7.01 -8.93
N LYS A 200 13.06 6.44 -7.73
CA LYS A 200 12.06 6.71 -6.68
C LYS A 200 10.63 6.54 -7.17
N LEU A 201 10.38 5.48 -7.95
CA LEU A 201 9.06 5.18 -8.52
C LEU A 201 8.12 4.64 -7.46
N THR A 202 6.93 5.21 -7.39
CA THR A 202 5.83 4.72 -6.54
C THR A 202 4.70 4.21 -7.43
N TYR A 203 4.33 2.96 -7.20
CA TYR A 203 3.22 2.28 -7.85
C TYR A 203 2.05 2.22 -6.86
N TRP A 204 0.86 2.51 -7.31
CA TRP A 204 -0.33 2.33 -6.50
C TRP A 204 -1.53 1.93 -7.37
N ALA A 205 -2.48 1.24 -6.74
CA ALA A 205 -3.79 1.01 -7.31
C ALA A 205 -4.85 0.99 -6.19
N TRP A 206 -6.04 1.46 -6.55
CA TRP A 206 -7.22 1.46 -5.71
C TRP A 206 -8.37 0.81 -6.50
N ALA A 207 -8.93 -0.27 -5.96
CA ALA A 207 -9.99 -1.04 -6.60
C ALA A 207 -11.17 -0.13 -7.00
N ASP A 208 -11.60 -0.20 -8.26
CA ASP A 208 -12.66 0.59 -8.89
C ASP A 208 -12.41 2.11 -8.95
N HIS A 209 -11.24 2.60 -8.50
CA HIS A 209 -10.91 4.02 -8.43
C HIS A 209 -9.65 4.41 -9.23
N GLY A 210 -8.95 3.44 -9.82
CA GLY A 210 -7.82 3.70 -10.70
C GLY A 210 -6.46 3.26 -10.16
N ALA A 211 -5.42 3.60 -10.92
CA ALA A 211 -4.05 3.20 -10.64
C ALA A 211 -3.04 4.25 -11.13
N SER A 212 -1.81 4.15 -10.63
CA SER A 212 -0.71 5.01 -11.08
C SER A 212 -0.47 4.86 -12.59
N LYS A 213 0.00 5.94 -13.23
CA LYS A 213 0.25 5.97 -14.70
C LYS A 213 1.24 4.91 -15.16
N ASN A 214 2.06 4.40 -14.25
CA ASN A 214 3.03 3.34 -14.53
C ASN A 214 2.38 2.04 -15.04
N PHE A 215 1.07 1.86 -14.80
CA PHE A 215 0.29 0.71 -15.28
C PHE A 215 -0.52 0.98 -16.56
N GLN A 216 -0.49 2.20 -17.12
CA GLN A 216 -1.39 2.59 -18.23
C GLN A 216 -1.04 2.00 -19.61
N ASN A 217 0.13 1.38 -19.78
CA ASN A 217 0.62 0.87 -21.06
C ASN A 217 0.86 -0.64 -21.09
N ILE A 218 0.12 -1.41 -20.29
CA ILE A 218 0.26 -2.86 -20.28
C ILE A 218 -0.48 -3.41 -21.50
N PRO A 219 0.22 -3.96 -22.52
CA PRO A 219 -0.46 -4.51 -23.69
C PRO A 219 -1.24 -5.76 -23.31
N ALA A 220 -2.54 -5.78 -23.58
CA ALA A 220 -3.32 -7.01 -23.53
C ALA A 220 -2.71 -8.03 -24.52
N SER A 221 -2.18 -9.12 -24.02
CA SER A 221 -1.61 -10.16 -24.89
C SER A 221 -2.70 -10.99 -25.53
N LYS A 222 -2.66 -11.10 -26.86
CA LYS A 222 -3.64 -11.86 -27.65
C LYS A 222 -3.18 -13.28 -28.03
N GLU A 223 -2.01 -13.72 -27.62
CA GLU A 223 -1.48 -15.02 -28.01
C GLU A 223 -1.24 -15.94 -26.80
N PRO A 224 -1.40 -17.26 -26.93
CA PRO A 224 -1.05 -18.19 -25.85
C PRO A 224 0.44 -18.09 -25.57
N LYS A 225 0.78 -17.44 -24.46
CA LYS A 225 2.17 -17.24 -24.06
C LYS A 225 2.71 -18.50 -23.40
N ILE A 226 3.96 -18.81 -23.71
CA ILE A 226 4.75 -19.69 -22.83
C ILE A 226 4.72 -19.05 -21.43
N PRO A 227 4.32 -19.78 -20.38
CA PRO A 227 4.26 -19.22 -19.05
C PRO A 227 5.63 -18.68 -18.62
N ILE A 228 5.65 -17.43 -18.14
CA ILE A 228 6.80 -16.81 -17.51
C ILE A 228 6.46 -16.72 -16.02
N LEU A 229 7.03 -17.62 -15.23
CA LEU A 229 6.77 -17.71 -13.82
C LEU A 229 7.84 -16.96 -13.05
N THR A 230 7.44 -15.99 -12.22
CA THR A 230 8.36 -15.41 -11.25
C THR A 230 8.21 -16.14 -9.91
N VAL A 231 9.35 -16.52 -9.32
CA VAL A 231 9.42 -17.34 -8.10
C VAL A 231 10.45 -16.74 -7.14
N SER A 232 10.36 -17.09 -5.86
CA SER A 232 11.31 -16.58 -4.87
C SER A 232 12.73 -17.10 -5.13
N ARG A 233 13.71 -16.19 -5.11
CA ARG A 233 15.13 -16.50 -5.15
C ARG A 233 15.61 -17.11 -3.82
N SER A 234 15.19 -16.56 -2.71
CA SER A 234 15.68 -16.91 -1.37
C SER A 234 14.84 -17.98 -0.68
N HIS A 235 13.53 -18.05 -0.98
CA HIS A 235 12.55 -18.99 -0.39
C HIS A 235 11.91 -19.86 -1.47
N ALA A 236 12.73 -20.40 -2.37
CA ALA A 236 12.24 -21.16 -3.52
C ALA A 236 11.51 -22.46 -3.14
N GLY A 237 11.90 -23.13 -2.05
CA GLY A 237 11.34 -24.41 -1.70
C GLY A 237 11.40 -25.38 -2.89
N ARG A 238 10.28 -26.06 -3.16
CA ARG A 238 10.14 -27.00 -4.31
C ARG A 238 9.60 -26.35 -5.59
N VAL A 239 9.41 -25.00 -5.63
CA VAL A 239 8.67 -24.32 -6.72
C VAL A 239 9.26 -24.56 -8.11
N HIS A 240 10.57 -24.65 -8.27
CA HIS A 240 11.22 -24.91 -9.56
C HIS A 240 10.83 -26.29 -10.14
N ASN A 241 10.92 -27.32 -9.31
CA ASN A 241 10.56 -28.68 -9.74
C ASN A 241 9.06 -28.80 -9.99
N ALA A 242 8.25 -28.25 -9.08
CA ALA A 242 6.79 -28.23 -9.23
C ALA A 242 6.37 -27.52 -10.52
N SER A 243 6.97 -26.38 -10.84
CA SER A 243 6.69 -25.63 -12.07
C SER A 243 7.05 -26.42 -13.33
N LYS A 244 8.18 -27.14 -13.36
CA LYS A 244 8.54 -27.99 -14.49
C LYS A 244 7.59 -29.18 -14.65
N VAL A 245 7.14 -29.79 -13.55
CA VAL A 245 6.14 -30.88 -13.60
C VAL A 245 4.80 -30.33 -14.10
N ALA A 246 4.38 -29.16 -13.64
CA ALA A 246 3.10 -28.52 -13.99
C ALA A 246 3.03 -28.08 -15.47
N PHE A 247 4.10 -27.50 -16.01
CA PHE A 247 4.10 -26.79 -17.30
C PHE A 247 5.07 -27.38 -18.34
N GLY A 248 5.86 -28.39 -17.98
CA GLY A 248 6.89 -28.98 -18.84
C GLY A 248 8.21 -28.17 -18.83
N ASP A 249 9.22 -28.73 -19.53
CA ASP A 249 10.58 -28.19 -19.53
C ASP A 249 10.72 -26.82 -20.23
N ASN A 250 9.77 -26.46 -21.07
CA ASN A 250 9.79 -25.19 -21.82
C ASN A 250 9.29 -23.99 -21.00
N VAL A 251 8.80 -24.18 -19.76
CA VAL A 251 8.36 -23.09 -18.91
C VAL A 251 9.53 -22.17 -18.57
N LYS A 252 9.35 -20.86 -18.73
CA LYS A 252 10.35 -19.89 -18.30
C LYS A 252 10.17 -19.58 -16.81
N ILE A 253 11.16 -19.93 -16.01
CA ILE A 253 11.17 -19.65 -14.56
C ILE A 253 12.21 -18.56 -14.29
N VAL A 254 11.75 -17.44 -13.72
CA VAL A 254 12.57 -16.30 -13.34
C VAL A 254 12.65 -16.24 -11.82
N SER A 255 13.82 -16.50 -11.27
CA SER A 255 14.07 -16.30 -9.84
C SER A 255 14.27 -14.83 -9.55
N ALA A 256 13.39 -14.24 -8.75
CA ALA A 256 13.44 -12.86 -8.31
C ALA A 256 13.26 -12.73 -6.80
N ALA A 257 13.77 -11.68 -6.23
CA ALA A 257 13.60 -11.36 -4.82
C ALA A 257 12.44 -10.38 -4.61
N GLY A 258 12.06 -10.13 -3.36
CA GLY A 258 10.99 -9.22 -3.00
C GLY A 258 9.60 -9.71 -3.45
N ALA A 259 8.64 -9.72 -2.58
CA ALA A 259 7.27 -10.06 -2.92
C ALA A 259 6.63 -8.90 -3.70
N GLY A 260 6.87 -7.66 -3.27
CA GLY A 260 6.42 -6.46 -3.97
C GLY A 260 6.94 -6.37 -5.40
N TYR A 261 8.25 -6.60 -5.59
CA TYR A 261 8.86 -6.62 -6.93
C TYR A 261 8.16 -7.65 -7.84
N LYS A 262 7.97 -8.90 -7.36
CA LYS A 262 7.35 -9.96 -8.15
C LYS A 262 5.88 -9.68 -8.50
N CYS A 263 5.13 -9.05 -7.58
CA CYS A 263 3.77 -8.59 -7.86
C CYS A 263 3.76 -7.49 -8.93
N LEU A 264 4.71 -6.54 -8.89
CA LEU A 264 4.84 -5.52 -9.93
C LEU A 264 5.19 -6.13 -11.31
N GLU A 265 6.05 -7.16 -11.36
CA GLU A 265 6.38 -7.86 -12.61
C GLU A 265 5.14 -8.55 -13.23
N VAL A 266 4.27 -9.13 -12.38
CA VAL A 266 3.00 -9.70 -12.85
C VAL A 266 2.04 -8.60 -13.29
N ALA A 267 1.86 -7.55 -12.50
CA ALA A 267 1.00 -6.43 -12.81
C ALA A 267 1.42 -5.69 -14.08
N ALA A 268 2.72 -5.62 -14.37
CA ALA A 268 3.28 -5.01 -15.58
C ALA A 268 3.27 -5.97 -16.80
N GLY A 269 2.85 -7.23 -16.64
CA GLY A 269 2.84 -8.21 -17.72
C GLY A 269 4.22 -8.77 -18.11
N ASN A 270 5.26 -8.48 -17.34
CA ASN A 270 6.61 -9.04 -17.52
C ASN A 270 6.70 -10.50 -17.10
N ALA A 271 5.85 -10.90 -16.14
CA ALA A 271 5.62 -12.28 -15.74
C ALA A 271 4.14 -12.61 -15.88
N THR A 272 3.81 -13.88 -16.20
CA THR A 272 2.41 -14.34 -16.32
C THR A 272 1.84 -14.78 -14.98
N ALA A 273 2.71 -15.23 -14.06
CA ALA A 273 2.32 -15.61 -12.71
C ALA A 273 3.46 -15.43 -11.69
N TYR A 274 3.13 -15.03 -10.49
CA TYR A 274 3.99 -15.17 -9.32
C TYR A 274 3.51 -16.36 -8.48
N ILE A 275 4.43 -17.30 -8.24
CA ILE A 275 4.17 -18.52 -7.50
C ILE A 275 5.10 -18.59 -6.29
N HIS A 276 4.51 -18.76 -5.11
CA HIS A 276 5.22 -18.96 -3.86
C HIS A 276 4.69 -20.21 -3.17
N MET A 277 5.57 -21.15 -2.82
CA MET A 277 5.16 -22.46 -2.29
C MET A 277 5.56 -22.69 -0.83
N THR A 278 6.18 -21.72 -0.20
CA THR A 278 6.53 -21.74 1.22
C THR A 278 5.64 -20.80 2.01
N ASN A 279 5.85 -20.68 3.30
CA ASN A 279 5.14 -19.70 4.11
C ASN A 279 5.53 -18.27 3.67
N ILE A 280 4.55 -17.38 3.68
CA ILE A 280 4.72 -15.96 3.37
C ILE A 280 3.92 -15.12 4.37
N LYS A 281 4.30 -13.89 4.60
CA LYS A 281 3.62 -13.02 5.56
C LYS A 281 2.56 -12.17 4.86
N LYS A 282 1.54 -11.73 5.63
CA LYS A 282 0.48 -10.88 5.10
C LYS A 282 1.00 -9.53 4.60
N TRP A 283 1.97 -8.91 5.26
CA TRP A 283 2.57 -7.65 4.82
C TRP A 283 3.33 -7.75 3.50
N ASP A 284 3.97 -8.92 3.20
CA ASP A 284 4.65 -9.18 1.93
C ASP A 284 3.66 -9.22 0.75
N VAL A 285 2.41 -9.60 1.01
CA VAL A 285 1.43 -9.94 -0.03
C VAL A 285 0.37 -8.88 -0.23
N CYS A 286 -0.06 -8.22 0.83
CA CYS A 286 -1.26 -7.38 0.85
C CYS A 286 -1.22 -6.27 -0.22
N ALA A 287 -0.12 -5.50 -0.30
CA ALA A 287 -0.01 -4.40 -1.26
C ALA A 287 -0.03 -4.90 -2.71
N GLY A 288 0.72 -5.97 -2.99
CA GLY A 288 0.72 -6.61 -4.31
C GLY A 288 -0.63 -7.20 -4.69
N ALA A 289 -1.33 -7.83 -3.73
CA ALA A 289 -2.68 -8.35 -3.93
C ALA A 289 -3.68 -7.24 -4.25
N ALA A 290 -3.64 -6.14 -3.51
CA ALA A 290 -4.50 -4.99 -3.77
C ALA A 290 -4.28 -4.42 -5.18
N ILE A 291 -3.02 -4.26 -5.60
CA ILE A 291 -2.66 -3.76 -6.94
C ILE A 291 -3.16 -4.72 -8.03
N ILE A 292 -2.82 -6.00 -7.94
CA ILE A 292 -3.19 -6.99 -8.96
C ILE A 292 -4.72 -7.10 -9.07
N ASN A 293 -5.44 -7.16 -7.94
CA ASN A 293 -6.90 -7.24 -7.93
C ASN A 293 -7.54 -5.96 -8.52
N ALA A 294 -7.02 -4.77 -8.17
CA ALA A 294 -7.50 -3.50 -8.71
C ALA A 294 -7.29 -3.37 -10.23
N LEU A 295 -6.27 -4.02 -10.78
CA LEU A 295 -5.99 -4.07 -12.22
C LEU A 295 -6.74 -5.21 -12.95
N GLY A 296 -7.61 -5.95 -12.26
CA GLY A 296 -8.43 -7.02 -12.83
C GLY A 296 -7.80 -8.41 -12.80
N GLY A 297 -6.64 -8.56 -12.16
CA GLY A 297 -6.00 -9.86 -11.88
C GLY A 297 -6.59 -10.55 -10.64
N THR A 298 -5.93 -11.61 -10.20
CA THR A 298 -6.38 -12.40 -9.04
C THR A 298 -5.19 -12.89 -8.21
N VAL A 299 -5.33 -12.81 -6.89
CA VAL A 299 -4.37 -13.35 -5.93
C VAL A 299 -5.08 -14.26 -4.94
N THR A 300 -4.60 -15.51 -4.82
CA THR A 300 -5.12 -16.51 -3.86
C THR A 300 -3.98 -17.28 -3.22
N SER A 301 -4.31 -18.12 -2.22
CA SER A 301 -3.41 -19.20 -1.83
C SER A 301 -3.28 -20.23 -2.95
N LEU A 302 -2.24 -21.08 -2.91
CA LEU A 302 -2.11 -22.20 -3.85
C LEU A 302 -3.12 -23.32 -3.61
N SER A 303 -3.80 -23.36 -2.47
CA SER A 303 -4.91 -24.28 -2.21
C SER A 303 -6.19 -23.89 -2.96
N GLY A 304 -6.19 -22.71 -3.61
CA GLY A 304 -7.38 -22.18 -4.28
C GLY A 304 -8.45 -21.68 -3.30
N GLU A 305 -8.13 -21.62 -2.02
CA GLU A 305 -8.98 -21.01 -1.02
C GLU A 305 -9.35 -19.58 -1.47
N PRO A 306 -10.64 -19.23 -1.41
CA PRO A 306 -11.04 -17.89 -1.77
C PRO A 306 -10.42 -16.90 -0.79
N MET A 307 -10.02 -15.80 -1.30
CA MET A 307 -9.62 -14.58 -0.61
C MET A 307 -8.83 -14.76 0.70
N ILE A 308 -7.57 -14.42 0.65
CA ILE A 308 -6.75 -14.21 1.86
C ILE A 308 -7.37 -13.07 2.67
N ASP A 309 -7.68 -13.34 3.94
CA ASP A 309 -8.19 -12.33 4.86
C ASP A 309 -7.03 -11.46 5.41
N PHE A 310 -7.06 -10.18 5.10
CA PHE A 310 -6.11 -9.18 5.59
C PHE A 310 -6.69 -8.34 6.75
N GLY A 311 -7.74 -8.79 7.41
CA GLY A 311 -8.21 -8.20 8.65
C GLY A 311 -7.21 -8.36 9.80
N PRO A 312 -7.40 -7.62 10.90
CA PRO A 312 -6.60 -7.77 12.11
C PRO A 312 -6.90 -9.14 12.73
N GLY A 313 -5.88 -9.97 12.92
CA GLY A 313 -6.03 -11.31 13.49
C GLY A 313 -4.72 -11.82 14.06
N ASP A 314 -4.78 -12.96 14.75
CA ASP A 314 -3.63 -13.52 15.47
C ASP A 314 -2.53 -14.03 14.54
N SER A 315 -2.89 -14.54 13.36
CA SER A 315 -1.91 -15.05 12.39
C SER A 315 -1.57 -14.01 11.33
N THR A 316 -0.28 -13.72 11.19
CA THR A 316 0.28 -12.93 10.10
C THR A 316 0.88 -13.81 9.00
N VAL A 317 0.85 -15.13 9.16
CA VAL A 317 1.47 -16.11 8.26
C VAL A 317 0.42 -16.74 7.35
N LEU A 318 0.71 -16.78 6.07
CA LEU A 318 -0.01 -17.52 5.04
C LEU A 318 0.74 -18.84 4.78
N GLU A 319 0.16 -19.96 5.20
CA GLU A 319 0.83 -21.27 5.20
C GLU A 319 0.73 -22.02 3.86
N HIS A 320 -0.24 -21.65 3.02
CA HIS A 320 -0.55 -22.38 1.78
C HIS A 320 0.03 -21.72 0.52
N GLY A 321 1.10 -20.93 0.71
CA GLY A 321 1.75 -20.26 -0.42
C GLY A 321 0.87 -19.21 -1.09
N LEU A 322 1.23 -18.84 -2.31
CA LEU A 322 0.59 -17.75 -3.07
C LEU A 322 0.61 -18.05 -4.56
N LEU A 323 -0.48 -17.71 -5.23
CA LEU A 323 -0.56 -17.54 -6.67
C LEU A 323 -1.11 -16.16 -6.99
N ALA A 324 -0.39 -15.39 -7.82
CA ALA A 324 -0.83 -14.11 -8.34
C ALA A 324 -0.72 -14.09 -9.86
N THR A 325 -1.78 -13.69 -10.56
CA THR A 325 -1.86 -13.66 -12.04
C THR A 325 -2.73 -12.49 -12.50
N MET A 326 -2.51 -12.02 -13.71
CA MET A 326 -3.44 -11.10 -14.36
C MET A 326 -4.53 -11.84 -15.15
N GLU A 327 -4.21 -13.02 -15.71
CA GLU A 327 -5.12 -13.80 -16.54
C GLU A 327 -5.03 -15.28 -16.18
N ASP A 328 -6.03 -16.07 -16.55
CA ASP A 328 -6.04 -17.54 -16.47
C ASP A 328 -5.76 -18.14 -15.08
N HIS A 329 -6.12 -17.42 -14.02
CA HIS A 329 -5.80 -17.80 -12.63
C HIS A 329 -6.18 -19.25 -12.30
N LYS A 330 -7.40 -19.65 -12.66
CA LYS A 330 -7.89 -21.02 -12.44
C LYS A 330 -7.03 -22.06 -13.15
N TRP A 331 -6.58 -21.78 -14.38
CA TRP A 331 -5.71 -22.70 -15.12
C TRP A 331 -4.40 -22.93 -14.40
N TYR A 332 -3.80 -21.89 -13.82
CA TYR A 332 -2.59 -22.03 -13.00
C TYR A 332 -2.87 -22.85 -11.74
N LEU A 333 -3.97 -22.60 -11.02
CA LEU A 333 -4.34 -23.36 -9.82
C LEU A 333 -4.51 -24.85 -10.15
N ASP A 334 -5.25 -25.17 -11.20
CA ASP A 334 -5.50 -26.56 -11.62
C ASP A 334 -4.19 -27.31 -11.91
N LYS A 335 -3.15 -26.61 -12.37
CA LYS A 335 -1.81 -27.19 -12.60
C LYS A 335 -1.06 -27.55 -11.32
N PHE A 336 -1.29 -26.84 -10.23
CA PHE A 336 -0.63 -27.08 -8.94
C PHE A 336 -1.46 -27.94 -7.99
N TYR A 337 -2.75 -28.14 -8.25
CA TYR A 337 -3.68 -28.82 -7.34
C TYR A 337 -3.29 -30.29 -7.03
N ASN A 338 -2.57 -30.96 -7.93
CA ASN A 338 -2.17 -32.35 -7.80
C ASN A 338 -0.67 -32.54 -7.52
N LEU A 339 0.06 -31.48 -7.15
CA LEU A 339 1.49 -31.48 -6.86
C LEU A 339 1.77 -31.27 -5.38
#